data_1291eb87bab0688bee94f3a573f3f2dd
#
_entry.id   1291eb87bab0688bee94f3a573f3f2dd
#
_cell.length_a   1.000
_cell.length_b   1.000
_cell.length_c   1.000
_cell.angle_alpha   90.00
_cell.angle_beta   90.00
_cell.angle_gamma   90.00
#
_symmetry.space_group_name_H-M   'P 1'
#
loop_
_entity.id
_entity.type
_entity.pdbx_description
1 polymer ?
#
loop_
_entity_poly.entity_id
_entity_poly.type
_entity_poly.pdbx_seq_one_letter_code
_entity_poly.pdbx_strand_id
1 'polypeptide(L)'
;MIVVPQERIQDFKARGWWGDTTLDDLFLKHVRERPDDEACVDPVNAAAIVGGVGDRLTWRETSIAVDRMAAVLHAHGIGKDDVVVIQLPNIIELGIAYLALIRLGAIISPAPVQYREHELGYIIEKTGAVAAITADRIGKHQHGGMLMAVKTRAPTLRHVFVLGETCPAGAIDLEPLLDAVDGKQHRAAQKASKSARITADDIVTICWTSGTEAQPKGVPRSHNEWIIMGEGVVDAADLTPGMRLLNPFPMVNMAGISTSFVSWLLLGATLVQHQPFDLPVFLQQIRDEKIDYTVARPAILNLLLQNEALLEGIDFGRLKSIGSGSAPLSEWMVRTFHEKYGVQIVNYFGSNEGASFPSAWQDVPSPSDRAVFFPRLGEGRKWKAKLHDRIFTRLVDPETEQEITEGGKPGELRVKGATVFSGYWQAPDINARAFDADGWFRTGDLFELAGDELQFIRFVGRLKDVIIRGGMNISSEEIEGHLAGHPAVAEAAVVGAPDPNLGERLAAFVVFKPDQTASLEEINRFLTKDKQIAVYKQIERLETIAALPRNPVGKVLKRELRDQLGSGVSA
;
A
#
# COMPACT_ATOMS: atom_id res chain seq x y z
N MET A 1 -16.11 9.19 -13.66
CA MET A 1 -15.47 8.68 -14.92
C MET A 1 -15.34 7.18 -14.87
N ILE A 2 -15.74 6.46 -15.91
CA ILE A 2 -15.62 5.00 -16.00
C ILE A 2 -14.49 4.67 -16.98
N VAL A 3 -13.50 3.89 -16.53
CA VAL A 3 -12.34 3.46 -17.34
C VAL A 3 -12.33 1.95 -17.60
N VAL A 4 -13.14 1.20 -16.87
CA VAL A 4 -13.27 -0.25 -17.03
C VAL A 4 -14.14 -0.54 -18.26
N PRO A 5 -13.74 -1.48 -19.15
CA PRO A 5 -14.57 -1.89 -20.28
C PRO A 5 -15.96 -2.37 -19.85
N GLN A 6 -16.99 -1.97 -20.58
CA GLN A 6 -18.38 -2.24 -20.24
C GLN A 6 -18.69 -3.75 -20.16
N GLU A 7 -18.10 -4.55 -21.04
CA GLU A 7 -18.25 -6.01 -21.04
C GLU A 7 -17.74 -6.63 -19.76
N ARG A 8 -16.61 -6.13 -19.23
CA ARG A 8 -16.00 -6.59 -17.99
C ARG A 8 -16.87 -6.21 -16.77
N ILE A 9 -17.45 -4.99 -16.77
CA ILE A 9 -18.40 -4.56 -15.73
C ILE A 9 -19.60 -5.49 -15.70
N GLN A 10 -20.18 -5.78 -16.88
CA GLN A 10 -21.36 -6.66 -17.00
C GLN A 10 -21.06 -8.09 -16.55
N ASP A 11 -19.91 -8.65 -16.94
CA ASP A 11 -19.49 -10.00 -16.51
C ASP A 11 -19.35 -10.08 -14.99
N PHE A 12 -18.64 -9.12 -14.38
CA PHE A 12 -18.40 -9.14 -12.94
C PHE A 12 -19.68 -8.90 -12.12
N LYS A 13 -20.59 -8.05 -12.58
CA LYS A 13 -21.91 -7.87 -11.97
C LYS A 13 -22.79 -9.12 -12.12
N ALA A 14 -22.78 -9.75 -13.28
CA ALA A 14 -23.54 -11.01 -13.50
C ALA A 14 -23.04 -12.14 -12.60
N ARG A 15 -21.76 -12.19 -12.27
CA ARG A 15 -21.16 -13.15 -11.33
C ARG A 15 -21.39 -12.76 -9.85
N GLY A 16 -21.93 -11.58 -9.57
CA GLY A 16 -22.05 -11.05 -8.21
C GLY A 16 -20.71 -10.70 -7.55
N TRP A 17 -19.67 -10.48 -8.36
CA TRP A 17 -18.36 -10.05 -7.86
C TRP A 17 -18.31 -8.54 -7.61
N TRP A 18 -19.02 -7.77 -8.44
CA TRP A 18 -19.23 -6.33 -8.33
C TRP A 18 -20.70 -6.03 -8.10
N GLY A 19 -20.98 -4.85 -7.52
CA GLY A 19 -22.34 -4.38 -7.21
C GLY A 19 -22.56 -2.94 -7.65
N ASP A 20 -23.59 -2.32 -7.08
CA ASP A 20 -23.96 -0.93 -7.34
C ASP A 20 -23.69 -0.02 -6.14
N THR A 21 -23.17 -0.57 -5.03
CA THR A 21 -22.85 0.15 -3.79
C THR A 21 -21.58 0.99 -3.99
N THR A 22 -21.64 2.27 -3.66
CA THR A 22 -20.48 3.16 -3.63
C THR A 22 -19.84 3.20 -2.23
N LEU A 23 -18.64 3.75 -2.12
CA LEU A 23 -18.01 3.99 -0.82
C LEU A 23 -18.78 5.02 0.03
N ASP A 24 -19.45 6.01 -0.61
CA ASP A 24 -20.32 6.95 0.12
C ASP A 24 -21.59 6.27 0.64
N ASP A 25 -22.15 5.28 -0.08
CA ASP A 25 -23.29 4.49 0.40
C ASP A 25 -22.93 3.70 1.66
N LEU A 26 -21.73 3.09 1.70
CA LEU A 26 -21.21 2.41 2.89
C LEU A 26 -21.05 3.37 4.06
N PHE A 27 -20.48 4.55 3.83
CA PHE A 27 -20.36 5.58 4.85
C PHE A 27 -21.73 6.02 5.39
N LEU A 28 -22.64 6.40 4.50
CA LEU A 28 -23.98 6.87 4.86
C LEU A 28 -24.83 5.79 5.57
N LYS A 29 -24.57 4.52 5.31
CA LYS A 29 -25.19 3.41 6.06
C LYS A 29 -24.84 3.53 7.55
N HIS A 30 -23.55 3.69 7.90
CA HIS A 30 -23.13 3.78 9.30
C HIS A 30 -23.57 5.07 9.97
N VAL A 31 -23.60 6.18 9.24
CA VAL A 31 -24.19 7.44 9.74
C VAL A 31 -25.66 7.26 10.16
N ARG A 32 -26.42 6.43 9.44
CA ARG A 32 -27.83 6.15 9.80
C ARG A 32 -27.96 5.13 10.92
N GLU A 33 -27.16 4.06 10.90
CA GLU A 33 -27.33 2.91 11.81
C GLU A 33 -26.68 3.12 13.18
N ARG A 34 -25.57 3.89 13.23
CA ARG A 34 -24.78 4.11 14.45
C ARG A 34 -24.20 5.54 14.55
N PRO A 35 -25.05 6.58 14.47
CA PRO A 35 -24.61 7.96 14.37
C PRO A 35 -23.70 8.43 15.51
N ASP A 36 -23.92 7.91 16.72
CA ASP A 36 -23.26 8.36 17.94
C ASP A 36 -22.06 7.46 18.34
N ASP A 37 -21.80 6.39 17.57
CA ASP A 37 -20.58 5.58 17.75
C ASP A 37 -19.36 6.34 17.23
N GLU A 38 -18.19 6.11 17.84
CA GLU A 38 -16.92 6.70 17.42
C GLU A 38 -16.53 6.16 16.04
N ALA A 39 -16.27 7.06 15.10
CA ALA A 39 -15.90 6.72 13.71
C ALA A 39 -14.41 6.80 13.48
N CYS A 40 -13.77 7.88 13.92
CA CYS A 40 -12.34 8.12 13.66
C CYS A 40 -11.67 8.87 14.81
N VAL A 41 -10.36 8.62 14.94
CA VAL A 41 -9.50 9.14 16.01
C VAL A 41 -8.17 9.57 15.41
N ASP A 42 -7.74 10.78 15.72
CA ASP A 42 -6.42 11.29 15.33
C ASP A 42 -5.29 10.61 16.10
N PRO A 43 -4.07 10.64 15.55
CA PRO A 43 -2.89 10.23 16.31
C PRO A 43 -2.68 11.18 17.50
N VAL A 44 -2.25 10.63 18.63
CA VAL A 44 -2.02 11.40 19.86
C VAL A 44 -0.98 12.51 19.71
N ASN A 45 -0.14 12.45 18.68
CA ASN A 45 0.87 13.43 18.32
C ASN A 45 0.47 14.31 17.12
N ALA A 46 -0.82 14.42 16.78
CA ALA A 46 -1.32 15.22 15.66
C ALA A 46 -0.81 16.67 15.68
N ALA A 47 -0.78 17.31 16.87
CA ALA A 47 -0.24 18.66 17.06
C ALA A 47 1.22 18.81 16.58
N ALA A 48 2.05 17.80 16.79
CA ALA A 48 3.43 17.82 16.31
C ALA A 48 3.54 17.60 14.79
N ILE A 49 2.54 16.94 14.18
CA ILE A 49 2.52 16.58 12.76
C ILE A 49 2.04 17.75 11.90
N VAL A 50 0.86 18.31 12.22
CA VAL A 50 0.19 19.34 11.39
C VAL A 50 -0.15 20.62 12.15
N GLY A 51 0.06 20.67 13.46
CA GLY A 51 -0.47 21.72 14.34
C GLY A 51 -1.86 21.35 14.87
N GLY A 52 -2.46 22.22 15.67
CA GLY A 52 -3.77 21.98 16.25
C GLY A 52 -3.78 20.91 17.36
N VAL A 53 -4.95 20.42 17.69
CA VAL A 53 -5.18 19.35 18.68
C VAL A 53 -5.81 18.17 17.97
N GLY A 54 -5.33 16.95 18.24
CA GLY A 54 -5.96 15.74 17.71
C GLY A 54 -7.40 15.59 18.20
N ASP A 55 -8.25 15.09 17.36
CA ASP A 55 -9.70 15.02 17.56
C ASP A 55 -10.22 13.57 17.57
N ARG A 56 -11.48 13.41 17.96
CA ARG A 56 -12.24 12.14 17.94
C ARG A 56 -13.65 12.47 17.47
N LEU A 57 -14.08 11.84 16.41
CA LEU A 57 -15.39 12.11 15.82
C LEU A 57 -16.27 10.87 15.80
N THR A 58 -17.53 11.06 16.10
CA THR A 58 -18.61 10.11 15.84
C THR A 58 -18.93 10.05 14.34
N TRP A 59 -19.71 9.03 13.92
CA TRP A 59 -20.20 8.95 12.52
C TRP A 59 -21.03 10.17 12.13
N ARG A 60 -21.82 10.71 13.05
CA ARG A 60 -22.60 11.94 12.86
C ARG A 60 -21.71 13.16 12.63
N GLU A 61 -20.73 13.38 13.50
CA GLU A 61 -19.81 14.50 13.43
C GLU A 61 -18.94 14.40 12.17
N THR A 62 -18.43 13.21 11.84
CA THR A 62 -17.71 12.95 10.59
C THR A 62 -18.59 13.30 9.39
N SER A 63 -19.89 12.94 9.39
CA SER A 63 -20.81 13.28 8.29
C SER A 63 -21.01 14.78 8.13
N ILE A 64 -21.12 15.50 9.24
CA ILE A 64 -21.23 16.98 9.22
C ILE A 64 -19.96 17.60 8.62
N ALA A 65 -18.78 17.10 9.01
CA ALA A 65 -17.50 17.58 8.49
C ALA A 65 -17.35 17.26 6.99
N VAL A 66 -17.74 16.07 6.54
CA VAL A 66 -17.76 15.68 5.12
C VAL A 66 -18.69 16.58 4.31
N ASP A 67 -19.90 16.88 4.83
CA ASP A 67 -20.86 17.75 4.17
C ASP A 67 -20.32 19.19 4.02
N ARG A 68 -19.65 19.74 5.05
CA ARG A 68 -19.03 21.05 5.02
C ARG A 68 -17.89 21.08 3.99
N MET A 69 -16.99 20.11 4.02
CA MET A 69 -15.90 19.99 3.07
C MET A 69 -16.43 19.90 1.63
N ALA A 70 -17.42 19.05 1.36
CA ALA A 70 -18.05 18.95 0.05
C ALA A 70 -18.69 20.26 -0.41
N ALA A 71 -19.30 21.01 0.50
CA ALA A 71 -19.90 22.33 0.20
C ALA A 71 -18.84 23.36 -0.17
N VAL A 72 -17.72 23.42 0.54
CA VAL A 72 -16.59 24.30 0.23
C VAL A 72 -15.97 23.94 -1.12
N LEU A 73 -15.67 22.67 -1.36
CA LEU A 73 -15.07 22.20 -2.61
C LEU A 73 -16.00 22.49 -3.81
N HIS A 74 -17.30 22.20 -3.68
CA HIS A 74 -18.29 22.49 -4.70
C HIS A 74 -18.42 23.98 -4.99
N ALA A 75 -18.39 24.84 -3.98
CA ALA A 75 -18.43 26.29 -4.14
C ALA A 75 -17.24 26.84 -4.94
N HIS A 76 -16.12 26.11 -4.96
CA HIS A 76 -14.94 26.41 -5.78
C HIS A 76 -14.93 25.65 -7.12
N GLY A 77 -16.06 25.07 -7.52
CA GLY A 77 -16.24 24.44 -8.82
C GLY A 77 -15.62 23.04 -8.96
N ILE A 78 -15.41 22.34 -7.82
CA ILE A 78 -15.00 20.94 -7.85
C ILE A 78 -16.25 20.05 -7.97
N GLY A 79 -16.21 19.11 -8.89
CA GLY A 79 -17.33 18.22 -9.18
C GLY A 79 -16.90 16.89 -9.79
N LYS A 80 -17.87 16.18 -10.41
CA LYS A 80 -17.62 14.85 -10.97
C LYS A 80 -16.50 14.90 -12.01
N ASP A 81 -15.62 13.90 -11.94
CA ASP A 81 -14.49 13.67 -12.84
C ASP A 81 -13.34 14.70 -12.74
N ASP A 82 -13.44 15.73 -11.90
CA ASP A 82 -12.31 16.59 -11.56
C ASP A 82 -11.28 15.80 -10.75
N VAL A 83 -10.00 15.93 -11.09
CA VAL A 83 -8.92 15.31 -10.29
C VAL A 83 -8.42 16.29 -9.25
N VAL A 84 -8.34 15.81 -8.00
CA VAL A 84 -7.82 16.57 -6.85
C VAL A 84 -6.65 15.81 -6.23
N VAL A 85 -5.49 16.44 -6.18
CA VAL A 85 -4.31 15.89 -5.49
C VAL A 85 -4.50 16.11 -3.98
N ILE A 86 -4.29 15.05 -3.19
CA ILE A 86 -4.29 15.16 -1.73
C ILE A 86 -2.92 14.78 -1.19
N GLN A 87 -2.31 15.69 -0.43
CA GLN A 87 -1.07 15.45 0.29
C GLN A 87 -1.25 15.78 1.76
N LEU A 88 -1.84 14.85 2.49
CA LEU A 88 -2.06 14.93 3.94
C LEU A 88 -1.49 13.67 4.62
N PRO A 89 -1.04 13.75 5.88
CA PRO A 89 -0.75 12.56 6.67
C PRO A 89 -2.05 11.86 7.08
N ASN A 90 -1.95 10.69 7.72
CA ASN A 90 -3.12 10.01 8.27
C ASN A 90 -3.65 10.79 9.49
N ILE A 91 -4.53 11.73 9.23
CA ILE A 91 -5.32 12.50 10.18
C ILE A 91 -6.80 12.41 9.77
N ILE A 92 -7.70 12.82 10.64
CA ILE A 92 -9.16 12.76 10.40
C ILE A 92 -9.52 13.52 9.11
N GLU A 93 -8.92 14.67 8.86
CA GLU A 93 -9.17 15.51 7.68
C GLU A 93 -8.85 14.79 6.36
N LEU A 94 -7.89 13.86 6.34
CA LEU A 94 -7.63 13.05 5.15
C LEU A 94 -8.84 12.17 4.81
N GLY A 95 -9.43 11.52 5.80
CA GLY A 95 -10.65 10.71 5.63
C GLY A 95 -11.86 11.56 5.22
N ILE A 96 -12.02 12.73 5.84
CA ILE A 96 -13.07 13.70 5.51
C ILE A 96 -12.92 14.18 4.05
N ALA A 97 -11.70 14.57 3.64
CA ALA A 97 -11.44 15.02 2.27
C ALA A 97 -11.72 13.92 1.24
N TYR A 98 -11.35 12.67 1.55
CA TYR A 98 -11.65 11.52 0.68
C TYR A 98 -13.16 11.36 0.51
N LEU A 99 -13.92 11.31 1.60
CA LEU A 99 -15.38 11.15 1.56
C LEU A 99 -16.08 12.33 0.88
N ALA A 100 -15.61 13.55 1.08
CA ALA A 100 -16.16 14.74 0.44
C ALA A 100 -15.98 14.70 -1.09
N LEU A 101 -14.79 14.31 -1.58
CA LEU A 101 -14.51 14.17 -3.00
C LEU A 101 -15.29 12.98 -3.60
N ILE A 102 -15.35 11.84 -2.91
CA ILE A 102 -16.17 10.69 -3.31
C ILE A 102 -17.64 11.11 -3.47
N ARG A 103 -18.18 11.87 -2.52
CA ARG A 103 -19.57 12.41 -2.55
C ARG A 103 -19.83 13.32 -3.73
N LEU A 104 -18.83 14.09 -4.17
CA LEU A 104 -18.91 14.96 -5.35
C LEU A 104 -18.63 14.21 -6.67
N GLY A 105 -18.14 12.97 -6.61
CA GLY A 105 -17.69 12.19 -7.76
C GLY A 105 -16.37 12.66 -8.35
N ALA A 106 -15.60 13.44 -7.59
CA ALA A 106 -14.25 13.84 -7.94
C ALA A 106 -13.27 12.70 -7.74
N ILE A 107 -12.16 12.72 -8.47
CA ILE A 107 -11.15 11.68 -8.49
C ILE A 107 -10.00 12.11 -7.57
N ILE A 108 -9.67 11.27 -6.61
CA ILE A 108 -8.59 11.51 -5.66
C ILE A 108 -7.27 11.03 -6.26
N SER A 109 -6.27 11.91 -6.30
CA SER A 109 -4.88 11.54 -6.61
C SER A 109 -4.05 11.68 -5.34
N PRO A 110 -3.93 10.61 -4.54
CA PRO A 110 -3.25 10.69 -3.26
C PRO A 110 -1.73 10.71 -3.47
N ALA A 111 -1.05 11.60 -2.74
CA ALA A 111 0.40 11.77 -2.81
C ALA A 111 1.05 11.58 -1.44
N PRO A 112 2.14 10.80 -1.34
CA PRO A 112 2.91 10.69 -0.09
C PRO A 112 3.39 12.05 0.41
N VAL A 113 3.36 12.26 1.73
CA VAL A 113 3.82 13.51 2.36
C VAL A 113 5.31 13.81 2.14
N GLN A 114 6.09 12.80 1.72
CA GLN A 114 7.50 12.94 1.37
C GLN A 114 7.74 13.48 -0.03
N TYR A 115 6.73 13.46 -0.93
CA TYR A 115 6.87 14.00 -2.28
C TYR A 115 7.08 15.51 -2.23
N ARG A 116 7.85 15.99 -3.19
CA ARG A 116 8.22 17.41 -3.31
C ARG A 116 7.75 17.96 -4.65
N GLU A 117 8.21 19.12 -5.01
CA GLU A 117 7.78 19.84 -6.21
C GLU A 117 7.94 19.03 -7.50
N HIS A 118 8.97 18.19 -7.59
CA HIS A 118 9.23 17.38 -8.78
C HIS A 118 8.13 16.35 -9.01
N GLU A 119 7.88 15.51 -8.01
CA GLU A 119 6.88 14.44 -8.09
C GLU A 119 5.45 15.01 -8.18
N LEU A 120 5.16 16.04 -7.39
CA LEU A 120 3.84 16.68 -7.40
C LEU A 120 3.57 17.40 -8.72
N GLY A 121 4.56 18.07 -9.28
CA GLY A 121 4.46 18.70 -10.61
C GLY A 121 4.11 17.69 -11.68
N TYR A 122 4.82 16.55 -11.71
CA TYR A 122 4.54 15.45 -12.63
C TYR A 122 3.12 14.87 -12.46
N ILE A 123 2.71 14.60 -11.21
CA ILE A 123 1.38 14.06 -10.89
C ILE A 123 0.28 15.01 -11.36
N ILE A 124 0.40 16.30 -11.06
CA ILE A 124 -0.58 17.33 -11.41
C ILE A 124 -0.68 17.48 -12.93
N GLU A 125 0.44 17.54 -13.61
CA GLU A 125 0.47 17.63 -15.08
C GLU A 125 -0.13 16.37 -15.72
N LYS A 126 0.28 15.18 -15.29
CA LYS A 126 -0.16 13.90 -15.84
C LYS A 126 -1.66 13.63 -15.64
N THR A 127 -2.23 14.13 -14.55
CA THR A 127 -3.65 13.96 -14.25
C THR A 127 -4.52 15.13 -14.75
N GLY A 128 -3.92 16.27 -15.02
CA GLY A 128 -4.65 17.51 -15.25
C GLY A 128 -5.38 18.00 -13.99
N ALA A 129 -4.84 17.72 -12.80
CA ALA A 129 -5.47 18.03 -11.54
C ALA A 129 -5.84 19.52 -11.43
N VAL A 130 -7.09 19.77 -11.01
CA VAL A 130 -7.66 21.13 -10.93
C VAL A 130 -7.48 21.76 -9.54
N ALA A 131 -7.27 20.93 -8.52
CA ALA A 131 -7.06 21.37 -7.15
C ALA A 131 -6.08 20.46 -6.40
N ALA A 132 -5.52 21.00 -5.33
CA ALA A 132 -4.76 20.26 -4.34
C ALA A 132 -5.26 20.58 -2.93
N ILE A 133 -5.24 19.59 -2.04
CA ILE A 133 -5.54 19.73 -0.60
C ILE A 133 -4.30 19.32 0.19
N THR A 134 -3.85 20.16 1.11
CA THR A 134 -2.70 19.90 1.97
C THR A 134 -2.84 20.60 3.32
N ALA A 135 -1.93 20.32 4.25
CA ALA A 135 -1.71 21.20 5.41
C ALA A 135 -0.62 22.23 5.09
N ASP A 136 -0.65 23.38 5.75
CA ASP A 136 0.41 24.38 5.60
C ASP A 136 1.77 23.77 5.91
N ARG A 137 1.86 23.10 7.08
CA ARG A 137 3.06 22.41 7.54
C ARG A 137 2.76 20.93 7.85
N ILE A 138 3.64 20.03 7.40
CA ILE A 138 3.63 18.62 7.81
C ILE A 138 5.02 18.31 8.37
N GLY A 139 5.11 18.03 9.67
CA GLY A 139 6.37 17.92 10.37
C GLY A 139 7.16 19.23 10.31
N LYS A 140 8.32 19.23 9.68
CA LYS A 140 9.19 20.41 9.54
C LYS A 140 9.07 21.12 8.19
N HIS A 141 8.26 20.60 7.26
CA HIS A 141 8.22 21.07 5.88
C HIS A 141 6.96 21.87 5.58
N GLN A 142 7.10 23.00 4.88
CA GLN A 142 6.02 23.92 4.47
C GLN A 142 5.37 23.40 3.17
N HIS A 143 4.33 22.59 3.30
CA HIS A 143 3.65 21.95 2.15
C HIS A 143 2.74 22.92 1.41
N GLY A 144 2.06 23.81 2.13
CA GLY A 144 1.22 24.84 1.51
C GLY A 144 2.04 25.74 0.57
N GLY A 145 3.17 26.28 1.06
CA GLY A 145 4.08 27.10 0.25
C GLY A 145 4.67 26.35 -0.94
N MET A 146 5.04 25.08 -0.74
CA MET A 146 5.55 24.21 -1.82
C MET A 146 4.50 24.00 -2.93
N LEU A 147 3.25 23.68 -2.60
CA LEU A 147 2.19 23.51 -3.61
C LEU A 147 1.84 24.83 -4.32
N MET A 148 1.95 25.98 -3.65
CA MET A 148 1.83 27.27 -4.31
C MET A 148 2.94 27.50 -5.34
N ALA A 149 4.18 27.07 -5.06
CA ALA A 149 5.27 27.11 -6.04
C ALA A 149 5.00 26.16 -7.23
N VAL A 150 4.47 24.96 -7.00
CA VAL A 150 4.04 24.05 -8.08
C VAL A 150 2.94 24.68 -8.94
N LYS A 151 1.95 25.34 -8.31
CA LYS A 151 0.84 26.01 -9.01
C LYS A 151 1.32 27.01 -10.05
N THR A 152 2.42 27.72 -9.82
CA THR A 152 2.94 28.69 -10.80
C THR A 152 3.36 28.05 -12.14
N ARG A 153 3.63 26.75 -12.13
CA ARG A 153 4.09 25.96 -13.30
C ARG A 153 3.02 25.00 -13.82
N ALA A 154 1.89 24.85 -13.11
CA ALA A 154 0.83 23.90 -13.41
C ALA A 154 -0.49 24.64 -13.72
N PRO A 155 -0.76 25.04 -14.99
CA PRO A 155 -1.90 25.89 -15.33
C PRO A 155 -3.27 25.24 -15.07
N THR A 156 -3.35 23.93 -14.98
CA THR A 156 -4.58 23.21 -14.61
C THR A 156 -4.92 23.35 -13.14
N LEU A 157 -3.92 23.55 -12.25
CA LEU A 157 -4.11 23.65 -10.81
C LEU A 157 -4.68 25.02 -10.43
N ARG A 158 -6.01 25.12 -10.41
CA ARG A 158 -6.73 26.37 -10.10
C ARG A 158 -6.70 26.72 -8.62
N HIS A 159 -6.81 25.71 -7.74
CA HIS A 159 -6.98 25.88 -6.31
C HIS A 159 -5.97 25.05 -5.50
N VAL A 160 -5.40 25.66 -4.47
CA VAL A 160 -4.64 24.98 -3.42
C VAL A 160 -5.35 25.27 -2.10
N PHE A 161 -5.98 24.25 -1.54
CA PHE A 161 -6.66 24.31 -0.25
C PHE A 161 -5.68 23.90 0.84
N VAL A 162 -5.63 24.67 1.90
CA VAL A 162 -4.66 24.51 2.99
C VAL A 162 -5.39 24.44 4.33
N LEU A 163 -5.02 23.45 5.13
CA LEU A 163 -5.39 23.30 6.54
C LEU A 163 -4.23 23.77 7.42
N GLY A 164 -4.51 24.36 8.57
CA GLY A 164 -3.51 24.72 9.58
C GLY A 164 -3.55 26.18 10.02
N GLU A 165 -2.68 26.53 10.96
CA GLU A 165 -2.67 27.83 11.63
C GLU A 165 -2.31 29.01 10.70
N THR A 166 -1.62 28.72 9.59
CA THR A 166 -1.22 29.71 8.60
C THR A 166 -1.60 29.29 7.19
N CYS A 167 -1.85 30.26 6.32
CA CYS A 167 -2.20 30.01 4.93
C CYS A 167 -1.31 30.86 4.01
N PRO A 168 -0.55 30.24 3.09
CA PRO A 168 0.29 30.98 2.13
C PRO A 168 -0.53 31.91 1.24
N ALA A 169 0.05 33.06 0.88
CA ALA A 169 -0.61 34.04 0.01
C ALA A 169 -1.06 33.38 -1.32
N GLY A 170 -2.34 33.54 -1.65
CA GLY A 170 -2.97 33.01 -2.86
C GLY A 170 -3.44 31.54 -2.74
N ALA A 171 -3.19 30.86 -1.64
CA ALA A 171 -3.87 29.62 -1.27
C ALA A 171 -5.23 29.93 -0.62
N ILE A 172 -6.03 28.90 -0.46
CA ILE A 172 -7.38 28.96 0.13
C ILE A 172 -7.31 28.33 1.52
N ASP A 173 -7.55 29.13 2.54
CA ASP A 173 -7.66 28.68 3.92
C ASP A 173 -8.97 27.90 4.11
N LEU A 174 -8.88 26.62 4.46
CA LEU A 174 -10.03 25.74 4.60
C LEU A 174 -10.81 25.97 5.90
N GLU A 175 -10.14 26.22 7.02
CA GLU A 175 -10.80 26.26 8.34
C GLU A 175 -11.91 27.31 8.42
N PRO A 176 -11.65 28.60 8.11
CA PRO A 176 -12.70 29.61 8.17
C PRO A 176 -13.83 29.38 7.16
N LEU A 177 -13.53 28.73 6.02
CA LEU A 177 -14.55 28.37 5.03
C LEU A 177 -15.45 27.23 5.49
N LEU A 178 -14.87 26.22 6.15
CA LEU A 178 -15.64 25.11 6.72
C LEU A 178 -16.60 25.57 7.80
N ASP A 179 -16.15 26.52 8.64
CA ASP A 179 -16.99 27.10 9.70
C ASP A 179 -18.12 28.01 9.15
N ALA A 180 -17.84 28.69 8.03
CA ALA A 180 -18.77 29.61 7.40
C ALA A 180 -19.80 28.95 6.48
N VAL A 181 -19.78 27.61 6.29
CA VAL A 181 -20.72 26.91 5.40
C VAL A 181 -22.17 27.14 5.83
N ASP A 182 -22.94 27.74 4.94
CA ASP A 182 -24.37 27.99 5.15
C ASP A 182 -25.28 26.91 4.53
N GLY A 183 -26.55 26.96 4.91
CA GLY A 183 -27.55 26.00 4.41
C GLY A 183 -27.78 26.07 2.88
N LYS A 184 -27.43 27.18 2.21
CA LYS A 184 -27.54 27.33 0.75
C LYS A 184 -26.40 26.58 0.05
N GLN A 185 -25.17 26.74 0.55
CA GLN A 185 -23.98 26.03 0.06
C GLN A 185 -24.13 24.52 0.24
N HIS A 186 -24.59 24.10 1.41
CA HIS A 186 -24.85 22.68 1.70
C HIS A 186 -25.88 22.08 0.74
N ARG A 187 -27.03 22.74 0.52
CA ARG A 187 -28.05 22.27 -0.43
C ARG A 187 -27.55 22.25 -1.88
N ALA A 188 -26.68 23.21 -2.26
CA ALA A 188 -26.09 23.25 -3.59
C ALA A 188 -25.18 22.01 -3.83
N ALA A 189 -24.30 21.70 -2.90
CA ALA A 189 -23.45 20.52 -2.97
C ALA A 189 -24.24 19.20 -3.00
N GLN A 190 -25.27 19.08 -2.16
CA GLN A 190 -26.15 17.90 -2.18
C GLN A 190 -26.89 17.73 -3.51
N LYS A 191 -27.37 18.83 -4.10
CA LYS A 191 -28.00 18.81 -5.42
C LYS A 191 -27.01 18.38 -6.49
N ALA A 192 -25.80 18.91 -6.47
CA ALA A 192 -24.73 18.57 -7.40
C ALA A 192 -24.37 17.08 -7.32
N SER A 193 -24.15 16.55 -6.12
CA SER A 193 -23.89 15.13 -5.87
C SER A 193 -24.99 14.23 -6.47
N LYS A 194 -26.26 14.51 -6.16
CA LYS A 194 -27.40 13.78 -6.75
C LYS A 194 -27.46 13.84 -8.27
N SER A 195 -27.12 15.01 -8.85
CA SER A 195 -27.13 15.22 -10.30
C SER A 195 -25.97 14.56 -11.02
N ALA A 196 -24.88 14.31 -10.32
CA ALA A 196 -23.65 13.71 -10.85
C ALA A 196 -23.81 12.23 -11.27
N ARG A 197 -24.87 11.55 -10.79
CA ARG A 197 -25.17 10.13 -11.09
C ARG A 197 -23.94 9.25 -10.92
N ILE A 198 -23.30 9.36 -9.76
CA ILE A 198 -22.13 8.54 -9.40
C ILE A 198 -22.55 7.09 -9.28
N THR A 199 -21.77 6.18 -9.85
CA THR A 199 -22.00 4.75 -9.82
C THR A 199 -20.81 4.02 -9.19
N ALA A 200 -20.99 2.77 -8.79
CA ALA A 200 -19.92 1.95 -8.26
C ALA A 200 -18.79 1.65 -9.30
N ASP A 201 -19.05 1.90 -10.57
CA ASP A 201 -18.11 1.70 -11.67
C ASP A 201 -17.24 2.94 -11.96
N ASP A 202 -17.61 4.12 -11.39
CA ASP A 202 -16.79 5.33 -11.50
C ASP A 202 -15.48 5.18 -10.73
N ILE A 203 -14.38 5.71 -11.28
CA ILE A 203 -13.08 5.71 -10.57
C ILE A 203 -13.12 6.70 -9.40
N VAL A 204 -12.50 6.29 -8.31
CA VAL A 204 -12.39 7.04 -7.05
C VAL A 204 -11.00 7.61 -6.88
N THR A 205 -9.98 6.81 -7.22
CA THR A 205 -8.59 7.18 -7.01
C THR A 205 -7.73 6.93 -8.24
N ILE A 206 -6.64 7.70 -8.35
CA ILE A 206 -5.48 7.39 -9.19
C ILE A 206 -4.29 7.27 -8.25
N CYS A 207 -3.98 6.05 -7.80
CA CYS A 207 -2.84 5.77 -6.95
C CYS A 207 -1.55 5.66 -7.76
N TRP A 208 -0.42 6.08 -7.19
CA TRP A 208 0.85 6.12 -7.91
C TRP A 208 1.74 4.95 -7.52
N THR A 209 2.27 4.25 -8.52
CA THR A 209 3.29 3.24 -8.26
C THR A 209 4.63 3.93 -8.07
N SER A 210 5.39 3.48 -7.10
CA SER A 210 6.78 3.84 -6.94
C SER A 210 7.63 3.05 -7.94
N GLY A 211 7.37 3.26 -9.23
CA GLY A 211 8.03 2.49 -10.29
C GLY A 211 9.55 2.55 -10.17
N THR A 212 10.17 1.42 -10.46
CA THR A 212 11.63 1.31 -10.68
C THR A 212 12.03 1.86 -12.05
N GLU A 213 11.06 2.29 -12.85
CA GLU A 213 11.21 3.11 -14.04
C GLU A 213 11.26 4.60 -13.63
N ALA A 214 11.76 5.44 -14.53
CA ALA A 214 12.08 6.83 -14.22
C ALA A 214 10.90 7.68 -13.71
N GLN A 215 9.66 7.29 -13.97
CA GLN A 215 8.46 8.05 -13.57
C GLN A 215 7.37 7.16 -12.97
N PRO A 216 6.63 7.65 -11.94
CA PRO A 216 5.48 6.94 -11.37
C PRO A 216 4.37 6.70 -12.39
N LYS A 217 3.71 5.55 -12.29
CA LYS A 217 2.53 5.22 -13.12
C LYS A 217 1.26 5.38 -12.30
N GLY A 218 0.27 6.09 -12.84
CA GLY A 218 -1.03 6.27 -12.19
C GLY A 218 -1.92 5.03 -12.39
N VAL A 219 -2.47 4.51 -11.32
CA VAL A 219 -3.37 3.35 -11.29
C VAL A 219 -4.77 3.82 -10.91
N PRO A 220 -5.71 3.93 -11.87
CA PRO A 220 -7.09 4.25 -11.56
C PRO A 220 -7.80 3.07 -10.90
N ARG A 221 -8.65 3.35 -9.90
CA ARG A 221 -9.43 2.35 -9.16
C ARG A 221 -10.85 2.85 -8.93
N SER A 222 -11.84 2.01 -9.27
CA SER A 222 -13.26 2.28 -9.06
C SER A 222 -13.72 1.94 -7.62
N HIS A 223 -14.95 2.33 -7.27
CA HIS A 223 -15.58 1.90 -6.02
C HIS A 223 -15.63 0.37 -5.91
N ASN A 224 -16.07 -0.32 -6.97
CA ASN A 224 -16.13 -1.78 -6.99
C ASN A 224 -14.76 -2.42 -6.75
N GLU A 225 -13.71 -1.92 -7.40
CA GLU A 225 -12.35 -2.44 -7.21
C GLU A 225 -11.81 -2.19 -5.80
N TRP A 226 -12.20 -1.09 -5.13
CA TRP A 226 -11.83 -0.84 -3.74
C TRP A 226 -12.63 -1.71 -2.76
N ILE A 227 -13.94 -1.84 -2.99
CA ILE A 227 -14.83 -2.63 -2.12
C ILE A 227 -14.37 -4.08 -2.08
N ILE A 228 -14.12 -4.69 -3.24
CA ILE A 228 -13.68 -6.10 -3.30
C ILE A 228 -12.31 -6.31 -2.60
N MET A 229 -11.41 -5.32 -2.67
CA MET A 229 -10.15 -5.38 -1.96
C MET A 229 -10.32 -5.29 -0.43
N GLY A 230 -11.17 -4.39 0.03
CA GLY A 230 -11.51 -4.29 1.45
C GLY A 230 -12.23 -5.54 1.97
N GLU A 231 -13.18 -6.12 1.19
CA GLU A 231 -13.81 -7.40 1.52
C GLU A 231 -12.78 -8.51 1.72
N GLY A 232 -11.76 -8.55 0.85
CA GLY A 232 -10.66 -9.51 0.97
C GLY A 232 -9.84 -9.34 2.25
N VAL A 233 -9.61 -8.10 2.69
CA VAL A 233 -8.93 -7.80 3.97
C VAL A 233 -9.80 -8.22 5.15
N VAL A 234 -11.08 -7.82 5.14
CA VAL A 234 -12.04 -8.14 6.21
C VAL A 234 -12.16 -9.65 6.41
N ASP A 235 -12.27 -10.40 5.33
CA ASP A 235 -12.40 -11.86 5.35
C ASP A 235 -11.10 -12.54 5.82
N ALA A 236 -9.95 -12.14 5.27
CA ALA A 236 -8.66 -12.74 5.59
C ALA A 236 -8.21 -12.51 7.04
N ALA A 237 -8.51 -11.35 7.61
CA ALA A 237 -8.16 -11.00 8.98
C ALA A 237 -9.27 -11.29 9.99
N ASP A 238 -10.40 -11.88 9.55
CA ASP A 238 -11.59 -12.21 10.37
C ASP A 238 -12.11 -10.99 11.14
N LEU A 239 -12.24 -9.86 10.42
CA LEU A 239 -12.69 -8.62 11.03
C LEU A 239 -14.21 -8.56 11.12
N THR A 240 -14.71 -8.00 12.21
CA THR A 240 -16.14 -7.89 12.50
C THR A 240 -16.58 -6.45 12.75
N PRO A 241 -17.87 -6.13 12.58
CA PRO A 241 -18.38 -4.78 12.81
C PRO A 241 -18.08 -4.26 14.23
N GLY A 242 -17.73 -2.97 14.30
CA GLY A 242 -17.45 -2.28 15.56
C GLY A 242 -16.03 -2.47 16.11
N MET A 243 -15.15 -3.17 15.38
CA MET A 243 -13.72 -3.26 15.73
C MET A 243 -13.02 -1.91 15.63
N ARG A 244 -11.85 -1.81 16.28
CA ARG A 244 -10.96 -0.65 16.24
C ARG A 244 -9.73 -0.97 15.40
N LEU A 245 -9.53 -0.24 14.31
CA LEU A 245 -8.49 -0.45 13.32
C LEU A 245 -7.42 0.64 13.46
N LEU A 246 -6.18 0.27 13.76
CA LEU A 246 -5.04 1.21 13.78
C LEU A 246 -4.38 1.23 12.41
N ASN A 247 -4.29 2.42 11.81
CA ASN A 247 -3.74 2.65 10.48
C ASN A 247 -2.36 3.31 10.48
N PRO A 248 -1.26 2.55 10.50
CA PRO A 248 0.08 3.11 10.39
C PRO A 248 0.60 3.26 8.95
N PHE A 249 -0.15 2.77 7.95
CA PHE A 249 0.26 2.87 6.55
C PHE A 249 -0.36 4.10 5.88
N PRO A 250 0.42 4.87 5.09
CA PRO A 250 -0.12 5.99 4.35
C PRO A 250 -1.30 5.59 3.45
N MET A 251 -2.42 6.28 3.54
CA MET A 251 -3.59 6.05 2.68
C MET A 251 -3.37 6.59 1.27
N VAL A 252 -2.26 6.22 0.63
CA VAL A 252 -1.89 6.67 -0.73
C VAL A 252 -1.77 5.53 -1.74
N ASN A 253 -1.96 4.30 -1.28
CA ASN A 253 -1.78 3.10 -2.08
C ASN A 253 -2.69 1.96 -1.61
N MET A 254 -2.62 0.81 -2.31
CA MET A 254 -3.42 -0.38 -2.00
C MET A 254 -3.35 -0.76 -0.52
N ALA A 255 -2.16 -0.82 0.07
CA ALA A 255 -2.00 -1.26 1.45
C ALA A 255 -2.75 -0.36 2.45
N GLY A 256 -2.51 0.96 2.42
CA GLY A 256 -3.16 1.89 3.36
C GLY A 256 -4.66 2.05 3.12
N ILE A 257 -5.10 2.09 1.86
CA ILE A 257 -6.52 2.30 1.55
C ILE A 257 -7.35 1.05 1.82
N SER A 258 -6.92 -0.15 1.36
CA SER A 258 -7.73 -1.36 1.52
C SER A 258 -7.77 -1.87 2.96
N THR A 259 -6.61 -1.89 3.65
CA THR A 259 -6.53 -2.43 5.03
C THR A 259 -7.12 -1.52 6.10
N SER A 260 -7.35 -0.25 5.79
CA SER A 260 -7.83 0.76 6.74
C SER A 260 -9.11 1.43 6.27
N PHE A 261 -9.02 2.34 5.30
CA PHE A 261 -10.13 3.20 4.89
C PHE A 261 -11.34 2.40 4.38
N VAL A 262 -11.12 1.44 3.47
CA VAL A 262 -12.22 0.65 2.92
C VAL A 262 -12.74 -0.36 3.94
N SER A 263 -11.86 -1.01 4.71
CA SER A 263 -12.26 -1.91 5.80
C SER A 263 -13.06 -1.18 6.89
N TRP A 264 -12.69 0.07 7.21
CA TRP A 264 -13.45 0.94 8.11
C TRP A 264 -14.88 1.17 7.62
N LEU A 265 -15.05 1.52 6.34
CA LEU A 265 -16.37 1.73 5.73
C LEU A 265 -17.20 0.45 5.62
N LEU A 266 -16.58 -0.70 5.36
CA LEU A 266 -17.30 -1.99 5.30
C LEU A 266 -17.83 -2.41 6.65
N LEU A 267 -17.06 -2.20 7.71
CA LEU A 267 -17.35 -2.71 9.06
C LEU A 267 -18.14 -1.73 9.94
N GLY A 268 -18.12 -0.43 9.64
CA GLY A 268 -18.53 0.59 10.60
C GLY A 268 -17.65 0.53 11.85
N ALA A 269 -16.37 0.34 11.64
CA ALA A 269 -15.33 0.26 12.66
C ALA A 269 -14.97 1.65 13.21
N THR A 270 -14.08 1.74 14.20
CA THR A 270 -13.39 2.97 14.55
C THR A 270 -12.02 2.97 13.86
N LEU A 271 -11.72 4.00 13.05
CA LEU A 271 -10.43 4.18 12.40
C LEU A 271 -9.52 5.05 13.26
N VAL A 272 -8.50 4.45 13.85
CA VAL A 272 -7.47 5.15 14.61
C VAL A 272 -6.29 5.45 13.68
N GLN A 273 -5.98 6.71 13.49
CA GLN A 273 -4.96 7.17 12.55
C GLN A 273 -3.57 7.18 13.17
N HIS A 274 -2.55 6.88 12.36
CA HIS A 274 -1.14 6.92 12.76
C HIS A 274 -0.25 7.20 11.54
N GLN A 275 0.42 8.35 11.51
CA GLN A 275 1.49 8.71 10.56
C GLN A 275 2.03 10.10 10.87
N PRO A 276 3.35 10.34 10.71
CA PRO A 276 4.39 9.38 10.28
C PRO A 276 4.58 8.25 11.30
N PHE A 277 5.17 7.13 10.87
CA PHE A 277 5.37 6.00 11.77
C PHE A 277 6.34 6.37 12.90
N ASP A 278 5.86 6.22 14.13
CA ASP A 278 6.58 6.43 15.39
C ASP A 278 6.31 5.21 16.29
N LEU A 279 7.32 4.40 16.56
CA LEU A 279 7.14 3.13 17.27
C LEU A 279 6.60 3.30 18.69
N PRO A 280 7.11 4.20 19.53
CA PRO A 280 6.53 4.50 20.85
C PRO A 280 5.05 4.87 20.78
N VAL A 281 4.67 5.79 19.89
CA VAL A 281 3.28 6.25 19.69
C VAL A 281 2.41 5.11 19.16
N PHE A 282 2.91 4.30 18.21
CA PHE A 282 2.20 3.14 17.68
C PHE A 282 1.84 2.14 18.77
N LEU A 283 2.80 1.80 19.63
CA LEU A 283 2.59 0.88 20.75
C LEU A 283 1.67 1.47 21.82
N GLN A 284 1.80 2.76 22.09
CA GLN A 284 0.90 3.47 22.99
C GLN A 284 -0.55 3.40 22.48
N GLN A 285 -0.78 3.69 21.18
CA GLN A 285 -2.11 3.61 20.59
C GLN A 285 -2.68 2.18 20.62
N ILE A 286 -1.87 1.14 20.41
CA ILE A 286 -2.36 -0.25 20.54
C ILE A 286 -2.92 -0.50 21.94
N ARG A 287 -2.24 -0.02 23.00
CA ARG A 287 -2.67 -0.20 24.40
C ARG A 287 -3.90 0.65 24.72
N ASP A 288 -3.78 1.96 24.50
CA ASP A 288 -4.75 2.95 24.99
C ASP A 288 -6.04 2.92 24.18
N GLU A 289 -5.94 2.75 22.84
CA GLU A 289 -7.09 2.70 21.94
C GLU A 289 -7.72 1.31 21.83
N LYS A 290 -7.23 0.32 22.56
CA LYS A 290 -7.79 -1.05 22.58
C LYS A 290 -7.98 -1.60 21.16
N ILE A 291 -6.91 -1.63 20.40
CA ILE A 291 -6.91 -2.00 18.98
C ILE A 291 -7.21 -3.49 18.80
N ASP A 292 -8.11 -3.79 17.86
CA ASP A 292 -8.48 -5.16 17.47
C ASP A 292 -7.64 -5.67 16.28
N TYR A 293 -7.28 -4.76 15.36
CA TYR A 293 -6.50 -5.07 14.15
C TYR A 293 -5.58 -3.91 13.79
N THR A 294 -4.41 -4.27 13.30
CA THR A 294 -3.48 -3.31 12.69
C THR A 294 -2.68 -3.97 11.57
N VAL A 295 -1.89 -3.18 10.88
CA VAL A 295 -0.90 -3.65 9.91
C VAL A 295 0.49 -3.17 10.33
N ALA A 296 1.50 -4.01 10.07
CA ALA A 296 2.88 -3.64 10.37
C ALA A 296 3.85 -4.27 9.35
N ARG A 297 4.97 -3.57 9.09
CA ARG A 297 6.03 -4.14 8.25
C ARG A 297 6.71 -5.30 8.96
N PRO A 298 7.19 -6.33 8.23
CA PRO A 298 7.88 -7.47 8.84
C PRO A 298 9.04 -7.08 9.76
N ALA A 299 9.81 -6.05 9.39
CA ALA A 299 10.92 -5.55 10.21
C ALA A 299 10.47 -5.05 11.60
N ILE A 300 9.30 -4.39 11.68
CA ILE A 300 8.74 -3.94 12.96
C ILE A 300 8.32 -5.13 13.81
N LEU A 301 7.63 -6.11 13.22
CA LEU A 301 7.20 -7.31 13.94
C LEU A 301 8.39 -8.14 14.45
N ASN A 302 9.45 -8.28 13.65
CA ASN A 302 10.69 -8.91 14.09
C ASN A 302 11.35 -8.15 15.25
N LEU A 303 11.43 -6.81 15.17
CA LEU A 303 11.97 -5.96 16.24
C LEU A 303 11.21 -6.12 17.55
N LEU A 304 9.88 -6.18 17.51
CA LEU A 304 9.04 -6.37 18.68
C LEU A 304 9.33 -7.71 19.38
N LEU A 305 9.50 -8.79 18.61
CA LEU A 305 9.83 -10.12 19.19
C LEU A 305 11.28 -10.21 19.67
N GLN A 306 12.20 -9.47 19.08
CA GLN A 306 13.59 -9.39 19.56
C GLN A 306 13.71 -8.56 20.84
N ASN A 307 12.73 -7.70 21.13
CA ASN A 307 12.69 -6.83 22.29
C ASN A 307 11.31 -6.89 22.94
N GLU A 308 11.01 -8.03 23.56
CA GLU A 308 9.69 -8.35 24.11
C GLU A 308 9.17 -7.37 25.16
N ALA A 309 10.06 -6.65 25.83
CA ALA A 309 9.66 -5.59 26.76
C ALA A 309 8.79 -4.52 26.09
N LEU A 310 8.93 -4.32 24.77
CA LEU A 310 8.06 -3.43 23.98
C LEU A 310 6.61 -3.91 23.90
N LEU A 311 6.37 -5.19 24.09
CA LEU A 311 5.04 -5.82 24.03
C LEU A 311 4.30 -5.79 25.37
N GLU A 312 4.95 -5.32 26.44
CA GLU A 312 4.33 -5.23 27.76
C GLU A 312 3.10 -4.32 27.74
N GLY A 313 2.01 -4.77 28.37
CA GLY A 313 0.74 -4.04 28.44
C GLY A 313 -0.13 -4.11 27.20
N ILE A 314 0.26 -4.82 26.13
CA ILE A 314 -0.61 -5.06 24.98
C ILE A 314 -1.59 -6.19 25.31
N ASP A 315 -2.89 -5.93 25.09
CA ASP A 315 -3.94 -6.94 25.24
C ASP A 315 -4.05 -7.81 23.96
N PHE A 316 -3.31 -8.91 23.93
CA PHE A 316 -3.36 -9.87 22.84
C PHE A 316 -4.65 -10.70 22.80
N GLY A 317 -5.47 -10.68 23.84
CA GLY A 317 -6.81 -11.26 23.79
C GLY A 317 -7.72 -10.45 22.86
N ARG A 318 -7.43 -9.17 22.68
CA ARG A 318 -8.14 -8.23 21.81
C ARG A 318 -7.47 -8.11 20.43
N LEU A 319 -6.18 -7.84 20.37
CA LEU A 319 -5.41 -7.78 19.13
C LEU A 319 -5.23 -9.18 18.54
N LYS A 320 -6.22 -9.70 17.83
CA LYS A 320 -6.26 -11.08 17.34
C LYS A 320 -5.51 -11.30 16.03
N SER A 321 -5.42 -10.29 15.21
CA SER A 321 -4.73 -10.40 13.93
C SER A 321 -3.94 -9.15 13.56
N ILE A 322 -2.84 -9.35 12.86
CA ILE A 322 -1.99 -8.29 12.30
C ILE A 322 -1.72 -8.62 10.84
N GLY A 323 -2.01 -7.66 9.96
CA GLY A 323 -1.63 -7.75 8.56
C GLY A 323 -0.15 -7.39 8.36
N SER A 324 0.56 -8.14 7.52
CA SER A 324 1.94 -7.84 7.18
C SER A 324 2.22 -8.16 5.71
N GLY A 325 3.17 -7.47 5.09
CA GLY A 325 3.51 -7.66 3.69
C GLY A 325 4.54 -6.64 3.20
N SER A 326 4.61 -6.43 1.90
CA SER A 326 5.60 -5.59 1.22
C SER A 326 7.04 -6.12 1.21
N ALA A 327 7.33 -7.16 1.97
CA ALA A 327 8.57 -7.93 2.01
C ALA A 327 8.26 -9.36 2.50
N PRO A 328 9.13 -10.35 2.22
CA PRO A 328 8.97 -11.71 2.74
C PRO A 328 8.87 -11.73 4.27
N LEU A 329 8.00 -12.59 4.79
CA LEU A 329 7.83 -12.77 6.22
C LEU A 329 8.81 -13.82 6.75
N SER A 330 9.28 -13.63 7.99
CA SER A 330 10.04 -14.64 8.72
C SER A 330 9.09 -15.70 9.29
N GLU A 331 9.35 -16.98 9.00
CA GLU A 331 8.60 -18.11 9.57
C GLU A 331 8.63 -18.08 11.11
N TRP A 332 9.80 -17.77 11.68
CA TRP A 332 9.97 -17.62 13.13
C TRP A 332 9.01 -16.56 13.69
N MET A 333 8.90 -15.42 13.03
CA MET A 333 8.04 -14.32 13.48
C MET A 333 6.56 -14.72 13.43
N VAL A 334 6.09 -15.28 12.32
CA VAL A 334 4.68 -15.70 12.18
C VAL A 334 4.31 -16.78 13.21
N ARG A 335 5.19 -17.76 13.38
CA ARG A 335 5.03 -18.82 14.37
C ARG A 335 5.04 -18.29 15.80
N THR A 336 5.98 -17.42 16.15
CA THR A 336 6.09 -16.90 17.52
C THR A 336 4.89 -16.06 17.92
N PHE A 337 4.37 -15.20 17.04
CA PHE A 337 3.14 -14.46 17.30
C PHE A 337 1.96 -15.40 17.53
N HIS A 338 1.84 -16.45 16.73
CA HIS A 338 0.77 -17.44 16.90
C HIS A 338 0.91 -18.24 18.21
N GLU A 339 2.06 -18.87 18.44
CA GLU A 339 2.26 -19.81 19.56
C GLU A 339 2.33 -19.11 20.92
N LYS A 340 2.99 -17.95 20.99
CA LYS A 340 3.22 -17.26 22.26
C LYS A 340 2.12 -16.26 22.61
N TYR A 341 1.55 -15.56 21.62
CA TYR A 341 0.62 -14.47 21.85
C TYR A 341 -0.80 -14.76 21.33
N GLY A 342 -1.02 -15.87 20.63
CA GLY A 342 -2.31 -16.19 20.00
C GLY A 342 -2.68 -15.30 18.83
N VAL A 343 -1.77 -14.45 18.35
CA VAL A 343 -2.00 -13.49 17.28
C VAL A 343 -1.81 -14.13 15.90
N GLN A 344 -2.78 -13.96 15.03
CA GLN A 344 -2.69 -14.43 13.65
C GLN A 344 -2.02 -13.36 12.77
N ILE A 345 -0.92 -13.72 12.13
CA ILE A 345 -0.32 -12.87 11.10
C ILE A 345 -0.92 -13.24 9.76
N VAL A 346 -1.53 -12.26 9.08
CA VAL A 346 -1.98 -12.40 7.68
C VAL A 346 -0.88 -11.90 6.77
N ASN A 347 -0.40 -12.75 5.88
CA ASN A 347 0.62 -12.38 4.90
C ASN A 347 -0.05 -11.83 3.64
N TYR A 348 0.15 -10.55 3.33
CA TYR A 348 -0.42 -9.88 2.15
C TYR A 348 0.62 -9.72 1.05
N PHE A 349 0.38 -10.34 -0.09
CA PHE A 349 0.98 -9.94 -1.34
C PHE A 349 0.07 -8.93 -2.04
N GLY A 350 0.63 -7.83 -2.56
CA GLY A 350 -0.21 -6.83 -3.20
C GLY A 350 0.51 -5.74 -3.97
N SER A 351 -0.19 -5.26 -4.99
CA SER A 351 0.21 -4.11 -5.80
C SER A 351 -0.98 -3.17 -6.03
N ASN A 352 -0.71 -1.92 -6.40
CA ASN A 352 -1.76 -0.97 -6.76
C ASN A 352 -2.60 -1.45 -7.94
N GLU A 353 -2.00 -2.19 -8.84
CA GLU A 353 -2.61 -2.78 -10.03
C GLU A 353 -3.66 -3.87 -9.70
N GLY A 354 -3.72 -4.30 -8.44
CA GLY A 354 -4.72 -5.26 -7.95
C GLY A 354 -4.32 -6.74 -8.07
N ALA A 355 -3.06 -7.02 -8.39
CA ALA A 355 -2.48 -8.32 -8.11
C ALA A 355 -2.26 -8.40 -6.59
N SER A 356 -3.33 -8.73 -5.86
CA SER A 356 -3.35 -8.67 -4.40
C SER A 356 -4.19 -9.81 -3.84
N PHE A 357 -3.57 -10.61 -2.98
CA PHE A 357 -4.22 -11.74 -2.31
C PHE A 357 -3.53 -12.05 -0.98
N PRO A 358 -4.31 -12.50 0.01
CA PRO A 358 -3.79 -12.88 1.32
C PRO A 358 -3.35 -14.34 1.37
N SER A 359 -2.41 -14.63 2.28
CA SER A 359 -2.23 -15.93 2.90
C SER A 359 -2.70 -15.82 4.36
N ALA A 360 -3.86 -16.39 4.65
CA ALA A 360 -4.53 -16.31 5.94
C ALA A 360 -4.71 -17.71 6.55
N TRP A 361 -4.91 -17.79 7.85
CA TRP A 361 -4.95 -19.07 8.58
C TRP A 361 -6.13 -19.98 8.20
N GLN A 362 -7.18 -19.42 7.61
CA GLN A 362 -8.32 -20.19 7.11
C GLN A 362 -7.93 -21.10 5.95
N ASP A 363 -7.03 -20.64 5.08
CA ASP A 363 -6.57 -21.33 3.87
C ASP A 363 -5.17 -21.95 4.05
N VAL A 364 -4.32 -21.34 4.86
CA VAL A 364 -2.96 -21.78 5.19
C VAL A 364 -2.81 -21.85 6.71
N PRO A 365 -3.31 -22.93 7.35
CA PRO A 365 -3.36 -23.04 8.83
C PRO A 365 -1.98 -23.04 9.50
N SER A 366 -0.97 -23.67 8.88
CA SER A 366 0.40 -23.70 9.41
C SER A 366 0.99 -22.29 9.41
N PRO A 367 1.44 -21.74 10.57
CA PRO A 367 2.07 -20.44 10.64
C PRO A 367 3.35 -20.32 9.78
N SER A 368 4.17 -21.38 9.76
CA SER A 368 5.39 -21.41 8.93
C SER A 368 5.07 -21.38 7.45
N ASP A 369 4.11 -22.18 7.02
CA ASP A 369 3.68 -22.20 5.60
C ASP A 369 3.06 -20.85 5.20
N ARG A 370 2.26 -20.26 6.08
CA ARG A 370 1.62 -18.95 5.85
C ARG A 370 2.64 -17.81 5.67
N ALA A 371 3.82 -17.92 6.26
CA ALA A 371 4.89 -16.95 6.06
C ALA A 371 5.40 -16.94 4.60
N VAL A 372 5.37 -18.09 3.91
CA VAL A 372 6.09 -18.34 2.65
C VAL A 372 5.16 -18.58 1.49
N PHE A 373 4.02 -19.24 1.71
CA PHE A 373 3.11 -19.70 0.67
C PHE A 373 1.86 -18.84 0.58
N PHE A 374 1.38 -18.68 -0.65
CA PHE A 374 0.08 -18.11 -0.96
C PHE A 374 -0.78 -19.16 -1.67
N PRO A 375 -2.10 -19.16 -1.49
CA PRO A 375 -3.02 -20.00 -2.26
C PRO A 375 -2.85 -19.80 -3.77
N ARG A 376 -2.73 -20.89 -4.53
CA ARG A 376 -2.81 -20.86 -6.00
C ARG A 376 -4.27 -20.70 -6.39
N LEU A 377 -4.61 -19.59 -7.03
CA LEU A 377 -5.98 -19.20 -7.32
C LEU A 377 -6.39 -19.61 -8.72
N GLY A 378 -7.58 -20.20 -8.85
CA GLY A 378 -8.11 -20.74 -10.12
C GLY A 378 -8.05 -22.26 -10.20
N GLU A 379 -8.17 -22.82 -11.40
CA GLU A 379 -8.12 -24.25 -11.70
C GLU A 379 -9.13 -25.13 -10.92
N GLY A 380 -10.29 -24.56 -10.55
CA GLY A 380 -11.32 -25.26 -9.79
C GLY A 380 -10.98 -25.53 -8.32
N ARG A 381 -9.84 -25.02 -7.83
CA ARG A 381 -9.48 -25.11 -6.41
C ARG A 381 -10.40 -24.24 -5.57
N LYS A 382 -10.83 -24.78 -4.44
CA LYS A 382 -11.71 -24.12 -3.49
C LYS A 382 -10.91 -23.68 -2.26
N TRP A 383 -10.95 -22.39 -1.96
CA TRP A 383 -10.39 -21.80 -0.77
C TRP A 383 -11.50 -21.23 0.11
N LYS A 384 -11.23 -21.00 1.39
CA LYS A 384 -12.24 -20.44 2.33
C LYS A 384 -12.44 -18.95 2.11
N ALA A 385 -11.35 -18.22 1.81
CA ALA A 385 -11.42 -16.78 1.55
C ALA A 385 -12.19 -16.51 0.24
N LYS A 386 -13.27 -15.74 0.34
CA LYS A 386 -14.18 -15.44 -0.78
C LYS A 386 -13.50 -14.70 -1.94
N LEU A 387 -12.48 -13.89 -1.63
CA LEU A 387 -11.69 -13.19 -2.65
C LEU A 387 -11.04 -14.17 -3.62
N HIS A 388 -10.68 -15.36 -3.15
CA HIS A 388 -9.96 -16.37 -3.93
C HIS A 388 -10.78 -16.95 -5.09
N ASP A 389 -12.10 -16.85 -5.04
CA ASP A 389 -12.98 -17.23 -6.17
C ASP A 389 -13.10 -16.15 -7.25
N ARG A 390 -12.59 -14.92 -6.98
CA ARG A 390 -12.77 -13.73 -7.82
C ARG A 390 -11.48 -13.26 -8.52
N ILE A 391 -10.38 -13.97 -8.27
CA ILE A 391 -9.05 -13.69 -8.80
C ILE A 391 -8.40 -14.98 -9.23
N PHE A 392 -7.62 -14.95 -10.32
CA PHE A 392 -6.96 -16.10 -10.91
C PHE A 392 -5.48 -15.83 -11.07
N THR A 393 -4.67 -16.86 -10.84
CA THR A 393 -3.21 -16.78 -10.97
C THR A 393 -2.72 -17.86 -11.94
N ARG A 394 -1.69 -17.52 -12.74
CA ARG A 394 -0.90 -18.50 -13.48
C ARG A 394 0.57 -18.08 -13.46
N LEU A 395 1.46 -19.05 -13.60
CA LEU A 395 2.89 -18.81 -13.74
C LEU A 395 3.28 -19.04 -15.19
N VAL A 396 4.02 -18.11 -15.77
CA VAL A 396 4.42 -18.16 -17.18
C VAL A 396 5.93 -17.97 -17.27
N ASP A 397 6.56 -18.81 -18.05
CA ASP A 397 7.98 -18.66 -18.37
C ASP A 397 8.16 -17.37 -19.21
N PRO A 398 8.93 -16.39 -18.73
CA PRO A 398 9.04 -15.08 -19.38
C PRO A 398 9.77 -15.11 -20.74
N GLU A 399 10.52 -16.18 -21.05
CA GLU A 399 11.24 -16.33 -22.32
C GLU A 399 10.40 -17.06 -23.37
N THR A 400 9.71 -18.14 -22.95
CA THR A 400 8.95 -19.00 -23.88
C THR A 400 7.47 -18.67 -23.96
N GLU A 401 6.97 -17.82 -23.07
CA GLU A 401 5.54 -17.48 -22.90
C GLU A 401 4.65 -18.72 -22.59
N GLN A 402 5.24 -19.83 -22.17
CA GLN A 402 4.51 -21.05 -21.82
C GLN A 402 4.13 -21.07 -20.35
N GLU A 403 2.97 -21.60 -20.04
CA GLU A 403 2.52 -21.79 -18.67
C GLU A 403 3.35 -22.86 -17.96
N ILE A 404 3.76 -22.57 -16.72
CA ILE A 404 4.49 -23.48 -15.85
C ILE A 404 3.48 -24.26 -15.01
N THR A 405 3.50 -25.57 -15.16
CA THR A 405 2.62 -26.50 -14.43
C THR A 405 3.38 -27.40 -13.46
N GLU A 406 4.71 -27.32 -13.44
CA GLU A 406 5.61 -28.13 -12.60
C GLU A 406 6.16 -27.33 -11.44
N GLY A 407 6.38 -28.00 -10.29
CA GLY A 407 6.99 -27.38 -9.11
C GLY A 407 8.49 -27.12 -9.28
N GLY A 408 9.01 -26.13 -8.52
CA GLY A 408 10.43 -25.81 -8.46
C GLY A 408 10.98 -25.03 -9.67
N LYS A 409 10.14 -24.63 -10.62
CA LYS A 409 10.51 -23.77 -11.73
C LYS A 409 9.92 -22.36 -11.51
N PRO A 410 10.74 -21.30 -11.38
CA PRO A 410 10.24 -19.94 -11.31
C PRO A 410 9.60 -19.47 -12.61
N GLY A 411 8.48 -18.74 -12.51
CA GLY A 411 7.82 -18.08 -13.62
C GLY A 411 7.22 -16.76 -13.24
N GLU A 412 6.96 -15.90 -14.22
CA GLU A 412 6.25 -14.65 -13.99
C GLU A 412 4.82 -14.93 -13.52
N LEU A 413 4.46 -14.39 -12.37
CA LEU A 413 3.08 -14.40 -11.91
C LEU A 413 2.23 -13.52 -12.83
N ARG A 414 1.20 -14.09 -13.41
CA ARG A 414 0.15 -13.35 -14.13
C ARG A 414 -1.17 -13.49 -13.40
N VAL A 415 -1.89 -12.39 -13.33
CA VAL A 415 -3.12 -12.28 -12.55
C VAL A 415 -4.26 -11.76 -13.42
N LYS A 416 -5.46 -12.34 -13.25
CA LYS A 416 -6.69 -11.91 -13.90
C LYS A 416 -7.84 -11.99 -12.91
N GLY A 417 -8.81 -11.08 -12.98
CA GLY A 417 -9.98 -11.14 -12.10
C GLY A 417 -10.51 -9.78 -11.69
N ALA A 418 -11.45 -9.80 -10.75
CA ALA A 418 -12.21 -8.62 -10.36
C ALA A 418 -11.43 -7.58 -9.55
N THR A 419 -10.24 -7.94 -9.04
CA THR A 419 -9.36 -7.02 -8.32
C THR A 419 -8.38 -6.28 -9.23
N VAL A 420 -8.11 -6.81 -10.43
CA VAL A 420 -7.08 -6.31 -11.33
C VAL A 420 -7.60 -5.08 -12.08
N PHE A 421 -6.82 -4.01 -12.12
CA PHE A 421 -7.14 -2.78 -12.84
C PHE A 421 -7.29 -2.97 -14.36
N SER A 422 -7.78 -1.94 -15.05
CA SER A 422 -7.97 -1.99 -16.51
C SER A 422 -6.83 -1.36 -17.31
N GLY A 423 -5.83 -0.81 -16.63
CA GLY A 423 -4.66 -0.19 -17.23
C GLY A 423 -4.23 1.10 -16.54
N TYR A 424 -2.99 1.52 -16.80
CA TYR A 424 -2.42 2.75 -16.25
C TYR A 424 -3.04 3.99 -16.89
N TRP A 425 -3.19 5.03 -16.07
CA TRP A 425 -3.78 6.31 -16.46
C TRP A 425 -2.99 6.98 -17.60
N GLN A 426 -3.68 7.24 -18.71
CA GLN A 426 -3.10 7.91 -19.90
C GLN A 426 -1.73 7.34 -20.33
N ALA A 427 -1.59 6.02 -20.35
CA ALA A 427 -0.34 5.35 -20.67
C ALA A 427 -0.51 4.21 -21.70
N PRO A 428 -0.98 4.48 -22.93
CA PRO A 428 -1.32 3.44 -23.91
C PRO A 428 -0.16 2.51 -24.25
N ASP A 429 1.06 3.04 -24.41
CA ASP A 429 2.24 2.23 -24.73
C ASP A 429 2.65 1.27 -23.60
N ILE A 430 2.45 1.69 -22.34
CA ILE A 430 2.68 0.83 -21.19
C ILE A 430 1.57 -0.22 -21.09
N ASN A 431 0.32 0.18 -21.30
CA ASN A 431 -0.83 -0.71 -21.25
C ASN A 431 -0.77 -1.82 -22.30
N ALA A 432 -0.28 -1.54 -23.50
CA ALA A 432 -0.07 -2.53 -24.54
C ALA A 432 0.88 -3.68 -24.14
N ARG A 433 1.76 -3.44 -23.16
CA ARG A 433 2.72 -4.44 -22.65
C ARG A 433 2.36 -4.98 -21.27
N ALA A 434 1.47 -4.29 -20.53
CA ALA A 434 1.11 -4.67 -19.17
C ALA A 434 0.23 -5.92 -19.12
N PHE A 435 -0.46 -6.23 -20.21
CA PHE A 435 -1.32 -7.41 -20.31
C PHE A 435 -0.85 -8.31 -21.46
N ASP A 436 -1.08 -9.60 -21.33
CA ASP A 436 -0.89 -10.53 -22.44
C ASP A 436 -2.14 -10.60 -23.35
N ALA A 437 -2.06 -11.42 -24.42
CA ALA A 437 -3.12 -11.53 -25.42
C ALA A 437 -4.47 -12.00 -24.84
N ASP A 438 -4.45 -12.76 -23.74
CA ASP A 438 -5.62 -13.25 -23.04
C ASP A 438 -6.12 -12.32 -21.94
N GLY A 439 -5.50 -11.16 -21.77
CA GLY A 439 -5.85 -10.13 -20.78
C GLY A 439 -5.38 -10.42 -19.36
N TRP A 440 -4.34 -11.23 -19.18
CA TRP A 440 -3.69 -11.44 -17.90
C TRP A 440 -2.67 -10.32 -17.65
N PHE A 441 -2.75 -9.71 -16.48
CA PHE A 441 -1.78 -8.70 -16.04
C PHE A 441 -0.43 -9.33 -15.74
N ARG A 442 0.62 -8.82 -16.35
CA ARG A 442 2.03 -9.18 -16.12
C ARG A 442 2.53 -8.44 -14.88
N THR A 443 2.76 -9.17 -13.79
CA THR A 443 3.13 -8.52 -12.52
C THR A 443 4.60 -8.11 -12.47
N GLY A 444 5.46 -8.78 -13.24
CA GLY A 444 6.92 -8.69 -13.14
C GLY A 444 7.48 -9.30 -11.84
N ASP A 445 6.65 -10.02 -11.09
CA ASP A 445 7.05 -10.76 -9.90
C ASP A 445 7.18 -12.26 -10.24
N LEU A 446 8.24 -12.90 -9.75
CA LEU A 446 8.50 -14.32 -9.96
C LEU A 446 7.97 -15.14 -8.80
N PHE A 447 7.27 -16.20 -9.14
CA PHE A 447 6.76 -17.21 -8.22
C PHE A 447 7.11 -18.62 -8.72
N GLU A 448 7.04 -19.59 -7.84
CA GLU A 448 7.08 -21.01 -8.19
C GLU A 448 5.90 -21.75 -7.58
N LEU A 449 5.50 -22.87 -8.21
CA LEU A 449 4.48 -23.76 -7.67
C LEU A 449 5.05 -24.56 -6.50
N ALA A 450 4.25 -24.71 -5.42
CA ALA A 450 4.67 -25.35 -4.18
C ALA A 450 3.53 -26.18 -3.55
N GLY A 451 3.90 -27.01 -2.57
CA GLY A 451 3.00 -27.95 -1.92
C GLY A 451 2.90 -29.28 -2.68
N ASP A 452 2.48 -30.35 -1.99
CA ASP A 452 2.44 -31.71 -2.53
C ASP A 452 1.50 -31.85 -3.74
N GLU A 453 0.44 -31.03 -3.78
CA GLU A 453 -0.52 -30.97 -4.88
C GLU A 453 -0.36 -29.70 -5.74
N LEU A 454 0.75 -28.99 -5.62
CA LEU A 454 1.01 -27.71 -6.25
C LEU A 454 -0.11 -26.68 -6.00
N GLN A 455 -0.71 -26.75 -4.80
CA GLN A 455 -1.84 -25.93 -4.38
C GLN A 455 -1.43 -24.54 -3.92
N PHE A 456 -0.14 -24.29 -3.75
CA PHE A 456 0.41 -23.02 -3.34
C PHE A 456 1.31 -22.41 -4.41
N ILE A 457 1.54 -21.10 -4.27
CA ILE A 457 2.61 -20.38 -4.95
C ILE A 457 3.53 -19.72 -3.91
N ARG A 458 4.82 -19.69 -4.20
CA ARG A 458 5.85 -19.07 -3.35
C ARG A 458 6.53 -17.96 -4.11
N PHE A 459 6.64 -16.78 -3.49
CA PHE A 459 7.37 -15.65 -4.05
C PHE A 459 8.86 -15.98 -4.11
N VAL A 460 9.47 -15.75 -5.27
CA VAL A 460 10.90 -16.02 -5.52
C VAL A 460 11.70 -14.73 -5.67
N GLY A 461 11.09 -13.68 -6.25
CA GLY A 461 11.77 -12.42 -6.48
C GLY A 461 11.08 -11.58 -7.54
N ARG A 462 11.78 -10.56 -8.03
CA ARG A 462 11.31 -9.75 -9.14
C ARG A 462 12.07 -10.05 -10.41
N LEU A 463 11.38 -10.14 -11.53
CA LEU A 463 11.97 -10.42 -12.83
C LEU A 463 13.16 -9.50 -13.16
N LYS A 464 13.04 -8.22 -12.86
CA LYS A 464 14.08 -7.20 -13.07
C LYS A 464 15.20 -7.16 -12.02
N ASP A 465 15.01 -7.83 -10.88
CA ASP A 465 15.96 -7.88 -9.77
C ASP A 465 16.69 -9.25 -9.69
N VAL A 466 16.36 -10.16 -10.63
CA VAL A 466 17.10 -11.40 -10.83
C VAL A 466 18.51 -11.06 -11.31
N ILE A 467 19.50 -11.68 -10.68
CA ILE A 467 20.91 -11.53 -11.03
C ILE A 467 21.29 -12.66 -11.98
N ILE A 468 21.71 -12.32 -13.18
CA ILE A 468 22.09 -13.31 -14.20
C ILE A 468 23.60 -13.52 -14.16
N ARG A 469 24.03 -14.53 -13.41
CA ARG A 469 25.44 -14.87 -13.21
C ARG A 469 25.83 -16.13 -13.98
N GLY A 470 26.59 -15.98 -15.03
CA GLY A 470 27.06 -17.11 -15.85
C GLY A 470 25.92 -17.96 -16.42
N GLY A 471 24.79 -17.35 -16.77
CA GLY A 471 23.59 -18.02 -17.23
C GLY A 471 22.69 -18.60 -16.14
N MET A 472 23.07 -18.42 -14.86
CA MET A 472 22.25 -18.83 -13.71
C MET A 472 21.43 -17.66 -13.20
N ASN A 473 20.11 -17.84 -13.09
CA ASN A 473 19.20 -16.86 -12.51
C ASN A 473 19.21 -16.97 -10.98
N ILE A 474 19.62 -15.90 -10.29
CA ILE A 474 19.74 -15.85 -8.83
C ILE A 474 18.77 -14.80 -8.31
N SER A 475 17.89 -15.19 -7.38
CA SER A 475 17.02 -14.27 -6.67
C SER A 475 17.83 -13.44 -5.67
N SER A 476 17.82 -12.12 -5.83
CA SER A 476 18.41 -11.22 -4.85
C SER A 476 17.68 -11.28 -3.51
N GLU A 477 16.36 -11.44 -3.53
CA GLU A 477 15.53 -11.52 -2.33
C GLU A 477 15.78 -12.81 -1.51
N GLU A 478 16.11 -13.92 -2.17
CA GLU A 478 16.51 -15.16 -1.50
C GLU A 478 17.76 -14.92 -0.64
N ILE A 479 18.78 -14.30 -1.23
CA ILE A 479 20.03 -14.01 -0.52
C ILE A 479 19.81 -12.98 0.60
N GLU A 480 19.02 -11.94 0.35
CA GLU A 480 18.63 -10.95 1.36
C GLU A 480 17.90 -11.59 2.55
N GLY A 481 16.97 -12.51 2.28
CA GLY A 481 16.26 -13.28 3.30
C GLY A 481 17.19 -14.09 4.18
N HIS A 482 18.24 -14.70 3.61
CA HIS A 482 19.25 -15.39 4.38
C HIS A 482 20.13 -14.42 5.20
N LEU A 483 20.57 -13.32 4.60
CA LEU A 483 21.38 -12.29 5.27
C LEU A 483 20.67 -11.63 6.45
N ALA A 484 19.35 -11.47 6.39
CA ALA A 484 18.55 -10.96 7.50
C ALA A 484 18.63 -11.84 8.78
N GLY A 485 18.99 -13.12 8.63
CA GLY A 485 19.27 -14.04 9.75
C GLY A 485 20.68 -14.00 10.29
N HIS A 486 21.58 -13.21 9.71
CA HIS A 486 22.98 -13.11 10.19
C HIS A 486 23.08 -12.26 11.47
N PRO A 487 23.82 -12.70 12.50
CA PRO A 487 23.89 -12.00 13.79
C PRO A 487 24.24 -10.51 13.71
N ALA A 488 25.19 -10.16 12.84
CA ALA A 488 25.70 -8.79 12.71
C ALA A 488 24.89 -7.91 11.73
N VAL A 489 24.01 -8.48 10.89
CA VAL A 489 23.28 -7.74 9.86
C VAL A 489 22.01 -7.14 10.43
N ALA A 490 21.81 -5.84 10.25
CA ALA A 490 20.55 -5.15 10.51
C ALA A 490 19.66 -5.16 9.26
N GLU A 491 20.22 -4.77 8.10
CA GLU A 491 19.55 -4.76 6.82
C GLU A 491 20.52 -5.14 5.70
N ALA A 492 20.02 -5.74 4.63
CA ALA A 492 20.80 -6.03 3.45
C ALA A 492 19.98 -5.83 2.16
N ALA A 493 20.64 -5.41 1.10
CA ALA A 493 20.11 -5.42 -0.26
C ALA A 493 21.16 -6.02 -1.20
N VAL A 494 20.72 -6.92 -2.08
CA VAL A 494 21.60 -7.62 -3.04
C VAL A 494 21.21 -7.21 -4.45
N VAL A 495 22.20 -6.87 -5.25
CA VAL A 495 22.05 -6.45 -6.65
C VAL A 495 23.10 -7.11 -7.54
N GLY A 496 22.79 -7.20 -8.83
CA GLY A 496 23.80 -7.57 -9.84
C GLY A 496 24.76 -6.42 -10.09
N ALA A 497 26.06 -6.71 -10.00
CA ALA A 497 27.14 -5.84 -10.45
C ALA A 497 27.60 -6.31 -11.84
N PRO A 498 27.71 -5.45 -12.87
CA PRO A 498 28.14 -5.87 -14.20
C PRO A 498 29.50 -6.58 -14.17
N ASP A 499 29.61 -7.70 -14.88
CA ASP A 499 30.87 -8.45 -15.05
C ASP A 499 31.03 -8.90 -16.51
N PRO A 500 32.19 -8.65 -17.15
CA PRO A 500 32.41 -8.91 -18.57
C PRO A 500 32.37 -10.41 -18.93
N ASN A 501 32.61 -11.31 -17.97
CA ASN A 501 32.68 -12.76 -18.22
C ASN A 501 31.41 -13.50 -17.79
N LEU A 502 30.79 -13.04 -16.72
CA LEU A 502 29.63 -13.71 -16.09
C LEU A 502 28.29 -13.01 -16.35
N GLY A 503 28.31 -11.86 -17.03
CA GLY A 503 27.18 -10.95 -17.15
C GLY A 503 27.02 -10.11 -15.88
N GLU A 504 26.75 -10.75 -14.76
CA GLU A 504 26.65 -10.09 -13.46
C GLU A 504 27.34 -10.91 -12.35
N ARG A 505 27.73 -10.19 -11.28
CA ARG A 505 28.19 -10.74 -9.99
C ARG A 505 27.29 -10.26 -8.87
N LEU A 506 27.23 -11.02 -7.79
CA LEU A 506 26.45 -10.65 -6.62
C LEU A 506 27.15 -9.59 -5.79
N ALA A 507 26.53 -8.43 -5.64
CA ALA A 507 26.98 -7.36 -4.74
C ALA A 507 25.94 -7.17 -3.62
N ALA A 508 26.38 -7.25 -2.36
CA ALA A 508 25.55 -6.99 -1.19
C ALA A 508 25.89 -5.63 -0.59
N PHE A 509 24.86 -4.80 -0.38
CA PHE A 509 24.91 -3.60 0.45
C PHE A 509 24.34 -3.93 1.81
N VAL A 510 25.15 -3.79 2.86
CA VAL A 510 24.81 -4.23 4.22
C VAL A 510 24.86 -3.05 5.20
N VAL A 511 23.80 -2.94 5.97
CA VAL A 511 23.75 -2.12 7.19
C VAL A 511 24.00 -3.06 8.35
N PHE A 512 25.06 -2.86 9.10
CA PHE A 512 25.36 -3.65 10.28
C PHE A 512 24.64 -3.10 11.52
N LYS A 513 24.41 -3.97 12.49
CA LYS A 513 23.92 -3.57 13.82
C LYS A 513 24.97 -2.70 14.53
N PRO A 514 24.58 -1.85 15.50
CA PRO A 514 25.52 -1.05 16.27
C PRO A 514 26.67 -1.91 16.83
N ASP A 515 27.90 -1.41 16.67
CA ASP A 515 29.15 -2.03 17.13
C ASP A 515 29.45 -3.42 16.55
N GLN A 516 28.79 -3.81 15.45
CA GLN A 516 29.03 -5.07 14.76
C GLN A 516 29.48 -4.85 13.33
N THR A 517 30.30 -5.77 12.84
CA THR A 517 30.74 -5.85 11.44
C THR A 517 30.92 -7.32 11.06
N ALA A 518 30.98 -7.61 9.78
CA ALA A 518 31.37 -8.91 9.26
C ALA A 518 32.12 -8.74 7.94
N SER A 519 33.13 -9.54 7.73
CA SER A 519 33.87 -9.61 6.47
C SER A 519 33.07 -10.35 5.39
N LEU A 520 33.44 -10.18 4.13
CA LEU A 520 32.86 -10.93 3.02
C LEU A 520 33.00 -12.46 3.22
N GLU A 521 34.12 -12.90 3.79
CA GLU A 521 34.36 -14.33 4.08
C GLU A 521 33.40 -14.87 5.16
N GLU A 522 33.14 -14.08 6.21
CA GLU A 522 32.19 -14.44 7.27
C GLU A 522 30.75 -14.50 6.77
N ILE A 523 30.34 -13.53 5.97
CA ILE A 523 29.04 -13.51 5.28
C ILE A 523 28.89 -14.76 4.40
N ASN A 524 29.86 -15.05 3.56
CA ASN A 524 29.80 -16.21 2.68
C ASN A 524 29.87 -17.54 3.42
N ARG A 525 30.62 -17.62 4.51
CA ARG A 525 30.63 -18.80 5.39
C ARG A 525 29.25 -19.04 5.98
N PHE A 526 28.60 -17.99 6.50
CA PHE A 526 27.23 -18.08 7.01
C PHE A 526 26.26 -18.55 5.91
N LEU A 527 26.32 -17.95 4.72
CA LEU A 527 25.45 -18.34 3.61
C LEU A 527 25.65 -19.81 3.19
N THR A 528 26.90 -20.27 3.09
CA THR A 528 27.19 -21.62 2.56
C THR A 528 27.19 -22.71 3.62
N LYS A 529 27.59 -22.41 4.88
CA LYS A 529 27.67 -23.43 5.94
C LYS A 529 26.41 -23.48 6.80
N ASP A 530 25.91 -22.30 7.23
CA ASP A 530 24.77 -22.26 8.15
C ASP A 530 23.45 -22.29 7.38
N LYS A 531 23.38 -21.62 6.19
CA LYS A 531 22.18 -21.63 5.35
C LYS A 531 22.24 -22.63 4.19
N GLN A 532 23.39 -23.27 3.98
CA GLN A 532 23.59 -24.34 2.98
C GLN A 532 23.22 -23.95 1.55
N ILE A 533 23.37 -22.66 1.19
CA ILE A 533 23.10 -22.21 -0.18
C ILE A 533 24.19 -22.70 -1.14
N ALA A 534 23.85 -22.78 -2.42
CA ALA A 534 24.78 -23.18 -3.46
C ALA A 534 25.94 -22.17 -3.62
N VAL A 535 27.15 -22.68 -3.86
CA VAL A 535 28.38 -21.84 -3.94
C VAL A 535 28.30 -20.73 -4.98
N TYR A 536 27.62 -20.96 -6.09
CA TYR A 536 27.47 -19.94 -7.14
C TYR A 536 26.59 -18.74 -6.73
N LYS A 537 25.88 -18.84 -5.58
CA LYS A 537 25.08 -17.78 -4.98
C LYS A 537 25.83 -16.95 -3.93
N GLN A 538 27.12 -17.16 -3.76
CA GLN A 538 27.95 -16.39 -2.83
C GLN A 538 28.04 -14.92 -3.25
N ILE A 539 28.12 -14.03 -2.24
CA ILE A 539 28.40 -12.62 -2.45
C ILE A 539 29.85 -12.46 -2.93
N GLU A 540 30.06 -11.67 -3.99
CA GLU A 540 31.37 -11.42 -4.57
C GLU A 540 31.88 -10.01 -4.26
N ARG A 541 30.95 -9.10 -3.90
CA ARG A 541 31.26 -7.73 -3.47
C ARG A 541 30.40 -7.35 -2.27
N LEU A 542 31.03 -6.88 -1.19
CA LEU A 542 30.35 -6.44 0.03
C LEU A 542 30.59 -4.94 0.22
N GLU A 543 29.51 -4.17 0.25
CA GLU A 543 29.51 -2.74 0.51
C GLU A 543 28.82 -2.47 1.86
N THR A 544 29.47 -1.74 2.74
CA THR A 544 28.89 -1.31 4.00
C THR A 544 28.32 0.10 3.84
N ILE A 545 27.06 0.29 4.20
CA ILE A 545 26.39 1.58 4.12
C ILE A 545 25.66 1.91 5.42
N ALA A 546 25.51 3.20 5.71
CA ALA A 546 24.82 3.66 6.92
C ALA A 546 23.30 3.39 6.89
N ALA A 547 22.68 3.45 5.71
CA ALA A 547 21.27 3.14 5.50
C ALA A 547 21.01 2.79 4.03
N LEU A 548 20.08 1.87 3.77
CA LEU A 548 19.64 1.54 2.41
C LEU A 548 18.79 2.70 1.84
N PRO A 549 19.02 3.12 0.57
CA PRO A 549 18.18 4.12 -0.08
C PRO A 549 16.76 3.59 -0.22
N ARG A 550 15.77 4.43 0.12
CA ARG A 550 14.36 4.04 0.12
C ARG A 550 13.49 5.09 -0.53
N ASN A 551 12.44 4.62 -1.19
CA ASN A 551 11.38 5.49 -1.65
C ASN A 551 10.48 5.97 -0.47
N PRO A 552 9.58 6.96 -0.70
CA PRO A 552 8.70 7.50 0.35
C PRO A 552 7.81 6.47 1.06
N VAL A 553 7.48 5.37 0.39
CA VAL A 553 6.71 4.26 1.00
C VAL A 553 7.62 3.21 1.67
N GLY A 554 8.94 3.49 1.76
CA GLY A 554 9.93 2.70 2.49
C GLY A 554 10.49 1.48 1.77
N LYS A 555 10.27 1.36 0.44
CA LYS A 555 10.84 0.29 -0.38
C LYS A 555 12.28 0.64 -0.78
N VAL A 556 13.18 -0.34 -0.71
CA VAL A 556 14.58 -0.17 -1.13
C VAL A 556 14.69 0.14 -2.63
N LEU A 557 15.50 1.13 -2.96
CA LEU A 557 15.77 1.59 -4.33
C LEU A 557 17.01 0.86 -4.89
N LYS A 558 16.86 -0.42 -5.26
CA LYS A 558 17.96 -1.25 -5.80
C LYS A 558 18.62 -0.64 -7.03
N ARG A 559 17.93 0.19 -7.79
CA ARG A 559 18.52 0.90 -8.93
C ARG A 559 19.63 1.85 -8.48
N GLU A 560 19.42 2.63 -7.43
CA GLU A 560 20.43 3.54 -6.90
C GLU A 560 21.68 2.78 -6.41
N LEU A 561 21.48 1.58 -5.85
CA LEU A 561 22.58 0.71 -5.45
C LEU A 561 23.37 0.18 -6.67
N ARG A 562 22.68 -0.19 -7.76
CA ARG A 562 23.34 -0.59 -9.02
C ARG A 562 24.14 0.57 -9.64
N ASP A 563 23.56 1.78 -9.64
CA ASP A 563 24.21 2.97 -10.18
C ASP A 563 25.51 3.31 -9.43
N GLN A 564 25.57 3.08 -8.10
CA GLN A 564 26.79 3.22 -7.30
C GLN A 564 27.89 2.23 -7.71
N LEU A 565 27.54 1.00 -8.10
CA LEU A 565 28.50 -0.01 -8.55
C LEU A 565 29.10 0.30 -9.94
N GLY A 566 28.30 0.92 -10.82
CA GLY A 566 28.73 1.31 -12.19
C GLY A 566 29.58 2.58 -12.24
N SER A 567 29.44 3.46 -11.25
CA SER A 567 30.14 4.77 -11.22
C SER A 567 31.58 4.72 -10.68
N GLY A 568 32.06 3.58 -10.20
CA GLY A 568 33.44 3.43 -9.73
C GLY A 568 33.81 4.24 -8.48
N VAL A 569 32.83 4.79 -7.78
CA VAL A 569 33.03 5.54 -6.53
C VAL A 569 33.09 4.56 -5.37
N SER A 570 34.29 4.14 -4.98
CA SER A 570 34.54 3.59 -3.66
C SER A 570 34.43 4.73 -2.65
N ALA A 571 33.48 4.58 -1.71
CA ALA A 571 33.32 5.48 -0.58
C ALA A 571 34.44 5.32 0.43
#